data_4e62037874e278594a9116e8312a965e
#
_entry.id   4e62037874e278594a9116e8312a965e
#
_cell.length_a   1.000
_cell.length_b   1.000
_cell.length_c   1.000
_cell.angle_alpha   90.00
_cell.angle_beta   90.00
_cell.angle_gamma   90.00
#
_symmetry.space_group_name_H-M   'P 1'
#
loop_
_entity.id
_entity.type
_entity.pdbx_description
1 polymer ?
#
loop_
_entity_poly.entity_id
_entity_poly.type
_entity_poly.pdbx_seq_one_letter_code
_entity_poly.pdbx_strand_id
1 'polypeptide(L)'
;MAFLSSRTTLIVLTLITAAVHLGLGFTEPNNLFILNGVGYLVLLYLTFWTPGALKGQSGLIRWVFIGYVVVTIIAYFANWGVDGFTQVVGMITKVDELLLLIGLWQSRGK
;
A
#
# COMPACT_ATOMS: atom_id res chain seq x y z
N MET A 1 -13.06 -12.18 2.10
CA MET A 1 -14.10 -11.38 2.76
C MET A 1 -14.46 -10.18 1.89
N ALA A 2 -15.75 -10.06 1.59
CA ALA A 2 -16.22 -8.95 0.74
C ALA A 2 -15.88 -7.57 1.32
N PHE A 3 -15.89 -7.48 2.64
CA PHE A 3 -15.54 -6.23 3.34
C PHE A 3 -14.15 -5.71 2.95
N LEU A 4 -13.15 -6.60 2.94
CA LEU A 4 -11.76 -6.18 2.63
C LEU A 4 -11.59 -5.77 1.17
N SER A 5 -12.41 -6.29 0.26
CA SER A 5 -12.30 -5.95 -1.16
C SER A 5 -13.14 -4.75 -1.56
N SER A 6 -13.87 -4.13 -0.62
CA SER A 6 -14.69 -2.98 -0.95
C SER A 6 -13.80 -1.78 -1.28
N ARG A 7 -14.30 -0.93 -2.18
CA ARG A 7 -13.58 0.27 -2.60
C ARG A 7 -13.21 1.15 -1.41
N THR A 8 -14.17 1.38 -0.51
CA THR A 8 -13.94 2.24 0.65
C THR A 8 -12.85 1.68 1.56
N THR A 9 -12.90 0.37 1.85
CA THR A 9 -11.90 -0.27 2.70
C THR A 9 -10.50 -0.15 2.08
N LEU A 10 -10.37 -0.44 0.78
CA LEU A 10 -9.08 -0.36 0.10
C LEU A 10 -8.53 1.06 0.10
N ILE A 11 -9.39 2.06 -0.11
CA ILE A 11 -8.98 3.46 -0.07
C ILE A 11 -8.49 3.83 1.34
N VAL A 12 -9.25 3.46 2.37
CA VAL A 12 -8.87 3.79 3.76
C VAL A 12 -7.55 3.12 4.13
N LEU A 13 -7.39 1.83 3.83
CA LEU A 13 -6.15 1.11 4.14
C LEU A 13 -4.95 1.73 3.44
N THR A 14 -5.11 2.13 2.17
CA THR A 14 -4.04 2.77 1.42
C THR A 14 -3.68 4.13 2.01
N LEU A 15 -4.69 4.92 2.39
CA LEU A 15 -4.45 6.23 2.99
C LEU A 15 -3.72 6.10 4.33
N ILE A 16 -4.02 5.08 5.13
CA ILE A 16 -3.33 4.85 6.40
C ILE A 16 -1.84 4.58 6.15
N THR A 17 -1.51 3.64 5.28
CA THR A 17 -0.09 3.33 5.03
C THR A 17 0.63 4.50 4.37
N ALA A 18 0.00 5.21 3.45
CA ALA A 18 0.60 6.39 2.82
C ALA A 18 0.89 7.48 3.86
N ALA A 19 -0.07 7.74 4.76
CA ALA A 19 0.09 8.76 5.80
C ALA A 19 1.23 8.41 6.76
N VAL A 20 1.35 7.13 7.14
CA VAL A 20 2.43 6.69 8.03
C VAL A 20 3.79 6.87 7.35
N HIS A 21 3.91 6.45 6.08
CA HIS A 21 5.18 6.59 5.36
C HIS A 21 5.57 8.05 5.17
N LEU A 22 4.62 8.91 4.80
CA LEU A 22 4.91 10.34 4.65
C LEU A 22 5.26 10.98 5.99
N GLY A 23 4.51 10.65 7.04
CA GLY A 23 4.78 11.18 8.39
C GLY A 23 6.16 10.80 8.87
N LEU A 24 6.55 9.53 8.75
CA LEU A 24 7.87 9.08 9.13
C LEU A 24 8.96 9.69 8.24
N GLY A 25 8.68 9.89 6.96
CA GLY A 25 9.62 10.50 6.04
C GLY A 25 9.93 11.95 6.38
N PHE A 26 8.95 12.69 6.91
CA PHE A 26 9.15 14.09 7.30
C PHE A 26 9.74 14.24 8.69
N THR A 27 9.40 13.33 9.63
CA THR A 27 9.91 13.41 11.01
C THR A 27 11.32 12.83 11.13
N GLU A 28 11.61 11.78 10.37
CA GLU A 28 12.92 11.14 10.29
C GLU A 28 13.36 11.23 8.84
N PRO A 29 14.01 12.34 8.42
CA PRO A 29 14.23 12.62 7.01
C PRO A 29 14.72 11.39 6.25
N ASN A 30 13.83 10.80 5.46
CA ASN A 30 14.09 9.57 4.74
C ASN A 30 13.32 9.60 3.42
N ASN A 31 14.05 9.80 2.33
CA ASN A 31 13.47 9.91 1.01
C ASN A 31 12.74 8.65 0.58
N LEU A 32 13.19 7.47 1.06
CA LEU A 32 12.51 6.21 0.73
C LEU A 32 11.12 6.15 1.33
N PHE A 33 10.95 6.64 2.57
CA PHE A 33 9.63 6.69 3.19
C PHE A 33 8.70 7.64 2.43
N ILE A 34 9.21 8.81 2.04
CA ILE A 34 8.43 9.79 1.27
C ILE A 34 8.04 9.18 -0.08
N LEU A 35 8.99 8.60 -0.81
CA LEU A 35 8.72 7.97 -2.09
C LEU A 35 7.71 6.84 -1.97
N ASN A 36 7.82 6.05 -0.90
CA ASN A 36 6.89 4.94 -0.68
C ASN A 36 5.47 5.45 -0.44
N GLY A 37 5.31 6.49 0.37
CA GLY A 37 4.00 7.10 0.62
C GLY A 37 3.39 7.70 -0.64
N VAL A 38 4.19 8.42 -1.41
CA VAL A 38 3.75 8.99 -2.69
C VAL A 38 3.34 7.89 -3.65
N GLY A 39 4.11 6.79 -3.71
CA GLY A 39 3.79 5.67 -4.57
C GLY A 39 2.44 5.05 -4.24
N TYR A 40 2.11 4.91 -2.96
CA TYR A 40 0.80 4.44 -2.55
C TYR A 40 -0.32 5.37 -3.02
N LEU A 41 -0.12 6.68 -2.91
CA LEU A 41 -1.12 7.66 -3.36
C LEU A 41 -1.31 7.62 -4.87
N VAL A 42 -0.23 7.47 -5.62
CA VAL A 42 -0.31 7.35 -7.08
C VAL A 42 -1.08 6.09 -7.47
N LEU A 43 -0.75 4.96 -6.87
CA LEU A 43 -1.43 3.71 -7.18
C LEU A 43 -2.90 3.75 -6.76
N LEU A 44 -3.21 4.39 -5.64
CA LEU A 44 -4.58 4.59 -5.21
C LEU A 44 -5.37 5.35 -6.27
N TYR A 45 -4.81 6.46 -6.75
CA TYR A 45 -5.45 7.27 -7.80
C TYR A 45 -5.66 6.45 -9.07
N LEU A 46 -4.61 5.77 -9.54
CA LEU A 46 -4.69 4.99 -10.78
C LEU A 46 -5.70 3.85 -10.68
N THR A 47 -5.81 3.25 -9.50
CA THR A 47 -6.71 2.10 -9.30
C THR A 47 -8.18 2.51 -9.26
N PHE A 48 -8.51 3.59 -8.56
CA PHE A 48 -9.91 3.93 -8.28
C PHE A 48 -10.45 5.10 -9.09
N TRP A 49 -9.59 5.94 -9.63
CA TRP A 49 -9.95 7.07 -10.48
C TRP A 49 -9.29 6.99 -11.83
N THR A 50 -9.06 5.79 -12.32
CA THR A 50 -8.31 5.48 -13.53
C THR A 50 -8.46 6.54 -14.61
N PRO A 51 -7.36 7.23 -15.02
CA PRO A 51 -7.42 8.20 -16.11
C PRO A 51 -7.91 7.54 -17.41
N GLY A 52 -8.59 8.31 -18.25
CA GLY A 52 -9.14 7.78 -19.50
C GLY A 52 -8.13 7.06 -20.39
N ALA A 53 -6.88 7.53 -20.41
CA ALA A 53 -5.82 6.89 -21.18
C ALA A 53 -5.46 5.49 -20.67
N LEU A 54 -5.80 5.16 -19.41
CA LEU A 54 -5.44 3.89 -18.79
C LEU A 54 -6.64 2.98 -18.55
N LYS A 55 -7.81 3.31 -19.08
CA LYS A 55 -9.04 2.54 -18.83
C LYS A 55 -8.90 1.05 -19.14
N GLY A 56 -8.20 0.70 -20.18
CA GLY A 56 -8.01 -0.69 -20.56
C GLY A 56 -6.96 -1.42 -19.72
N GLN A 57 -6.32 -0.74 -18.77
CA GLN A 57 -5.20 -1.28 -18.00
C GLN A 57 -5.55 -1.52 -16.53
N SER A 58 -6.83 -1.49 -16.15
CA SER A 58 -7.22 -1.58 -14.74
C SER A 58 -6.73 -2.88 -14.09
N GLY A 59 -6.78 -4.00 -14.80
CA GLY A 59 -6.27 -5.26 -14.28
C GLY A 59 -4.77 -5.23 -14.03
N LEU A 60 -4.02 -4.68 -14.98
CA LEU A 60 -2.57 -4.53 -14.84
C LEU A 60 -2.24 -3.61 -13.66
N ILE A 61 -2.97 -2.50 -13.52
CA ILE A 61 -2.74 -1.55 -12.43
C ILE A 61 -2.94 -2.23 -11.08
N ARG A 62 -3.97 -3.06 -10.93
CA ARG A 62 -4.18 -3.81 -9.68
C ARG A 62 -3.05 -4.78 -9.39
N TRP A 63 -2.55 -5.47 -10.41
CA TRP A 63 -1.40 -6.37 -10.23
C TRP A 63 -0.14 -5.61 -9.84
N VAL A 64 0.09 -4.43 -10.42
CA VAL A 64 1.21 -3.56 -10.04
C VAL A 64 1.06 -3.13 -8.58
N PHE A 65 -0.16 -2.77 -8.17
CA PHE A 65 -0.42 -2.38 -6.79
C PHE A 65 -0.14 -3.54 -5.83
N ILE A 66 -0.63 -4.73 -6.15
CA ILE A 66 -0.36 -5.94 -5.34
C ILE A 66 1.16 -6.16 -5.19
N GLY A 67 1.89 -6.12 -6.30
CA GLY A 67 3.35 -6.25 -6.28
C GLY A 67 4.03 -5.18 -5.45
N TYR A 68 3.55 -3.96 -5.52
CA TYR A 68 4.08 -2.84 -4.75
C TYR A 68 3.93 -3.10 -3.24
N VAL A 69 2.75 -3.55 -2.81
CA VAL A 69 2.51 -3.86 -1.40
C VAL A 69 3.42 -5.00 -0.93
N VAL A 70 3.54 -6.06 -1.73
CA VAL A 70 4.41 -7.20 -1.40
C VAL A 70 5.86 -6.75 -1.24
N VAL A 71 6.37 -5.98 -2.20
CA VAL A 71 7.75 -5.49 -2.15
C VAL A 71 7.95 -4.60 -0.92
N THR A 72 6.98 -3.75 -0.59
CA THR A 72 7.07 -2.88 0.58
C THR A 72 7.17 -3.70 1.87
N ILE A 73 6.36 -4.75 2.01
CA ILE A 73 6.40 -5.61 3.19
C ILE A 73 7.76 -6.33 3.28
N ILE A 74 8.22 -6.91 2.18
CA ILE A 74 9.50 -7.62 2.15
C ILE A 74 10.65 -6.67 2.47
N ALA A 75 10.65 -5.47 1.89
CA ALA A 75 11.70 -4.49 2.13
C ALA A 75 11.76 -4.06 3.59
N TYR A 76 10.61 -3.94 4.25
CA TYR A 76 10.57 -3.60 5.66
C TYR A 76 11.33 -4.64 6.50
N PHE A 77 11.00 -5.92 6.33
CA PHE A 77 11.65 -6.97 7.11
C PHE A 77 13.09 -7.22 6.68
N ALA A 78 13.42 -6.99 5.41
CA ALA A 78 14.80 -7.09 4.94
C ALA A 78 15.67 -6.00 5.59
N ASN A 79 15.11 -4.81 5.80
CA ASN A 79 15.84 -3.68 6.39
C ASN A 79 15.94 -3.77 7.91
N TRP A 80 14.83 -4.16 8.58
CA TRP A 80 14.77 -4.20 10.04
C TRP A 80 15.08 -5.57 10.63
N GLY A 81 14.93 -6.65 9.86
CA GLY A 81 15.10 -8.01 10.36
C GLY A 81 14.12 -8.31 11.48
N VAL A 82 14.58 -9.06 12.49
CA VAL A 82 13.71 -9.41 13.63
C VAL A 82 13.30 -8.17 14.43
N ASP A 83 14.07 -7.10 14.38
CA ASP A 83 13.72 -5.86 15.08
C ASP A 83 12.44 -5.23 14.54
N GLY A 84 12.06 -5.56 13.30
CA GLY A 84 10.80 -5.10 12.73
C GLY A 84 9.59 -5.53 13.54
N PHE A 85 9.66 -6.66 14.22
CA PHE A 85 8.55 -7.17 15.04
C PHE A 85 8.35 -6.39 16.32
N THR A 86 9.32 -5.58 16.75
CA THR A 86 9.22 -4.77 17.96
C THR A 86 8.86 -3.32 17.68
N GLN A 87 8.79 -2.93 16.42
CA GLN A 87 8.43 -1.56 16.03
C GLN A 87 6.91 -1.43 15.97
N VAL A 88 6.32 -0.77 16.99
CA VAL A 88 4.85 -0.70 17.10
C VAL A 88 4.22 -0.07 15.86
N VAL A 89 4.69 1.12 15.46
CA VAL A 89 4.15 1.80 14.29
C VAL A 89 4.38 0.97 13.03
N GLY A 90 5.58 0.40 12.90
CA GLY A 90 5.90 -0.44 11.75
C GLY A 90 5.01 -1.67 11.66
N MET A 91 4.75 -2.34 12.77
CA MET A 91 3.89 -3.53 12.76
C MET A 91 2.44 -3.20 12.49
N ILE A 92 1.93 -2.10 13.05
CA ILE A 92 0.56 -1.66 12.75
C ILE A 92 0.44 -1.38 11.25
N THR A 93 1.45 -0.72 10.66
CA THR A 93 1.46 -0.43 9.23
C THR A 93 1.52 -1.72 8.40
N LYS A 94 2.31 -2.70 8.84
CA LYS A 94 2.41 -3.97 8.10
C LYS A 94 1.11 -4.77 8.17
N VAL A 95 0.40 -4.73 9.30
CA VAL A 95 -0.93 -5.34 9.39
C VAL A 95 -1.88 -4.64 8.41
N ASP A 96 -1.86 -3.31 8.36
CA ASP A 96 -2.66 -2.55 7.40
C ASP A 96 -2.34 -2.97 5.96
N GLU A 97 -1.06 -3.07 5.63
CA GLU A 97 -0.63 -3.46 4.28
C GLU A 97 -1.01 -4.89 3.95
N LEU A 98 -0.96 -5.80 4.92
CA LEU A 98 -1.38 -7.17 4.72
C LEU A 98 -2.88 -7.23 4.43
N LEU A 99 -3.69 -6.48 5.17
CA LEU A 99 -5.13 -6.40 4.90
C LEU A 99 -5.40 -5.79 3.53
N LEU A 100 -4.65 -4.77 3.15
CA LEU A 100 -4.73 -4.17 1.84
C LEU A 100 -4.39 -5.19 0.74
N LEU A 101 -3.33 -5.97 0.94
CA LEU A 101 -2.93 -7.01 0.00
C LEU A 101 -4.05 -8.04 -0.19
N ILE A 102 -4.63 -8.51 0.90
CA ILE A 102 -5.73 -9.47 0.85
C ILE A 102 -6.92 -8.88 0.09
N GLY A 103 -7.28 -7.63 0.40
CA GLY A 103 -8.39 -6.96 -0.27
C GLY A 103 -8.14 -6.76 -1.76
N LEU A 104 -6.94 -6.36 -2.15
CA LEU A 104 -6.57 -6.22 -3.56
C LEU A 104 -6.62 -7.56 -4.28
N TRP A 105 -6.13 -8.60 -3.64
CA TRP A 105 -6.18 -9.95 -4.21
C TRP A 105 -7.62 -10.38 -4.46
N GLN A 106 -8.51 -10.16 -3.49
CA GLN A 106 -9.92 -10.52 -3.61
C GLN A 106 -10.64 -9.67 -4.67
N SER A 107 -10.19 -8.45 -4.88
CA SER A 107 -10.84 -7.52 -5.82
C SER A 107 -10.31 -7.65 -7.25
N ARG A 108 -9.25 -8.43 -7.46
CA ARG A 108 -8.71 -8.59 -8.81
C ARG A 108 -9.76 -9.24 -9.72
N GLY A 109 -9.89 -8.73 -10.92
CA GLY A 109 -10.86 -9.26 -11.86
C GLY A 109 -12.29 -8.73 -11.72
N LYS A 110 -12.53 -7.82 -10.76
CA LYS A 110 -13.84 -7.17 -10.61
C LYS A 110 -13.96 -5.90 -11.43
#